data_8f42ddfdf099b2c6a6c569120d7aea78
#
_entry.id   8f42ddfdf099b2c6a6c569120d7aea78
#
_cell.length_a   1.000
_cell.length_b   1.000
_cell.length_c   1.000
_cell.angle_alpha   90.00
_cell.angle_beta   90.00
_cell.angle_gamma   90.00
#
_symmetry.space_group_name_H-M   'P 1'
#
loop_
_entity.id
_entity.type
_entity.pdbx_description
1 polymer ?
#
loop_
_entity_poly.entity_id
_entity_poly.type
_entity_poly.pdbx_seq_one_letter_code
_entity_poly.pdbx_strand_id
1 'polypeptide(L)'
;MAEQVWRTGRPPEPPRHPRRLGRLARTALTVALLAASGVLLFLRFQHAPFQVTGVVISATTAVPCGVDVTARITTDGAAGTVYYRWLFLPGKQPPQSGSQSVIAGQDTVEVIEPVEAIGHGKTSERVTLQVTGPDKGRASTTVILSC
;
A
#
# COMPACT_ATOMS: atom_id res chain seq x y z
N MET A 1 -49.43 65.77 -19.60
CA MET A 1 -49.10 64.57 -18.84
C MET A 1 -48.51 64.81 -17.41
N ALA A 2 -48.55 66.02 -16.92
CA ALA A 2 -48.06 66.31 -15.55
C ALA A 2 -49.15 66.21 -14.46
N GLU A 3 -50.40 65.99 -14.85
CA GLU A 3 -51.56 66.08 -13.93
C GLU A 3 -51.85 64.75 -13.18
N GLN A 4 -51.29 63.62 -13.62
CA GLN A 4 -51.54 62.33 -12.99
C GLN A 4 -50.60 62.03 -11.77
N VAL A 5 -49.49 62.75 -11.66
CA VAL A 5 -48.52 62.55 -10.59
C VAL A 5 -49.05 63.04 -9.21
N TRP A 6 -49.97 64.05 -9.26
CA TRP A 6 -50.48 64.64 -8.04
C TRP A 6 -51.65 63.87 -7.38
N ARG A 7 -52.25 62.91 -8.11
CA ARG A 7 -53.41 62.17 -7.58
C ARG A 7 -53.06 60.93 -6.76
N THR A 8 -51.90 60.35 -6.89
CA THR A 8 -51.58 59.10 -6.18
C THR A 8 -50.45 59.17 -5.15
N GLY A 9 -49.71 60.30 -5.06
CA GLY A 9 -48.74 60.54 -3.97
C GLY A 9 -47.74 59.48 -3.67
N ARG A 10 -47.63 58.47 -4.53
CA ARG A 10 -46.64 57.34 -4.34
C ARG A 10 -45.63 57.35 -5.48
N PRO A 11 -44.36 57.54 -5.16
CA PRO A 11 -43.32 57.32 -6.17
C PRO A 11 -43.35 55.82 -6.60
N PRO A 12 -43.03 55.51 -7.86
CA PRO A 12 -42.97 54.12 -8.32
C PRO A 12 -41.98 53.32 -7.49
N GLU A 13 -42.45 52.25 -6.85
CA GLU A 13 -41.59 51.35 -6.13
C GLU A 13 -40.51 50.78 -7.08
N PRO A 14 -39.24 50.90 -6.74
CA PRO A 14 -38.19 50.29 -7.54
C PRO A 14 -38.38 48.78 -7.59
N PRO A 15 -38.09 48.11 -8.72
CA PRO A 15 -38.27 46.69 -8.87
C PRO A 15 -37.46 45.94 -7.78
N ARG A 16 -38.17 45.21 -6.95
CA ARG A 16 -37.56 44.35 -5.93
C ARG A 16 -36.81 43.22 -6.61
N HIS A 17 -35.52 43.41 -6.87
CA HIS A 17 -34.68 42.34 -7.34
C HIS A 17 -34.64 41.20 -6.30
N PRO A 18 -34.81 39.93 -6.71
CA PRO A 18 -34.80 38.79 -5.79
C PRO A 18 -33.38 38.53 -5.25
N ARG A 19 -32.94 39.37 -4.32
CA ARG A 19 -31.63 39.20 -3.62
C ARG A 19 -31.47 37.85 -2.89
N ARG A 20 -32.57 37.09 -2.79
CA ARG A 20 -32.56 35.78 -2.07
C ARG A 20 -31.97 34.65 -2.92
N LEU A 21 -32.16 34.68 -4.27
CA LEU A 21 -31.60 33.67 -5.16
C LEU A 21 -30.07 33.68 -5.20
N GLY A 22 -29.43 34.83 -5.10
CA GLY A 22 -27.97 34.94 -5.09
C GLY A 22 -27.29 34.37 -3.82
N ARG A 23 -27.98 34.39 -2.68
CA ARG A 23 -27.47 33.82 -1.43
C ARG A 23 -27.58 32.30 -1.45
N LEU A 24 -28.70 31.76 -1.90
CA LEU A 24 -28.91 30.32 -2.03
C LEU A 24 -27.95 29.68 -3.05
N ALA A 25 -27.68 30.34 -4.17
CA ALA A 25 -26.70 29.85 -5.16
C ALA A 25 -25.28 29.86 -4.62
N ARG A 26 -24.88 30.85 -3.82
CA ARG A 26 -23.55 30.88 -3.20
C ARG A 26 -23.37 29.79 -2.12
N THR A 27 -24.37 29.55 -1.29
CA THR A 27 -24.32 28.50 -0.29
C THR A 27 -24.32 27.10 -0.92
N ALA A 28 -25.10 26.89 -1.99
CA ALA A 28 -25.09 25.64 -2.74
C ALA A 28 -23.74 25.36 -3.39
N LEU A 29 -23.07 26.38 -3.94
CA LEU A 29 -21.73 26.24 -4.54
C LEU A 29 -20.67 25.89 -3.49
N THR A 30 -20.68 26.53 -2.32
CA THR A 30 -19.72 26.22 -1.25
C THR A 30 -19.92 24.82 -0.69
N VAL A 31 -21.16 24.38 -0.51
CA VAL A 31 -21.45 23.00 -0.06
C VAL A 31 -20.99 21.98 -1.11
N ALA A 32 -21.22 22.24 -2.39
CA ALA A 32 -20.77 21.37 -3.47
C ALA A 32 -19.24 21.27 -3.55
N LEU A 33 -18.52 22.40 -3.37
CA LEU A 33 -17.05 22.39 -3.32
C LEU A 33 -16.51 21.65 -2.12
N LEU A 34 -17.11 21.81 -0.94
CA LEU A 34 -16.70 21.07 0.27
C LEU A 34 -16.97 19.58 0.12
N ALA A 35 -18.11 19.18 -0.46
CA ALA A 35 -18.42 17.79 -0.73
C ALA A 35 -17.42 17.17 -1.74
N ALA A 36 -17.13 17.89 -2.82
CA ALA A 36 -16.15 17.44 -3.82
C ALA A 36 -14.75 17.31 -3.23
N SER A 37 -14.33 18.27 -2.39
CA SER A 37 -13.03 18.20 -1.69
C SER A 37 -12.98 17.03 -0.71
N GLY A 38 -14.06 16.77 0.02
CA GLY A 38 -14.18 15.63 0.92
C GLY A 38 -14.10 14.29 0.18
N VAL A 39 -14.77 14.16 -0.96
CA VAL A 39 -14.71 12.96 -1.80
C VAL A 39 -13.31 12.76 -2.38
N LEU A 40 -12.64 13.81 -2.86
CA LEU A 40 -11.28 13.73 -3.37
C LEU A 40 -10.28 13.34 -2.28
N LEU A 41 -10.41 13.88 -1.08
CA LEU A 41 -9.60 13.49 0.07
C LEU A 41 -9.87 12.03 0.45
N PHE A 42 -11.12 11.62 0.53
CA PHE A 42 -11.50 10.25 0.83
C PHE A 42 -10.92 9.26 -0.20
N LEU A 43 -11.03 9.55 -1.50
CA LEU A 43 -10.44 8.73 -2.56
C LEU A 43 -8.91 8.70 -2.49
N ARG A 44 -8.29 9.80 -2.09
CA ARG A 44 -6.83 9.86 -1.93
C ARG A 44 -6.33 9.11 -0.68
N PHE A 45 -7.17 8.98 0.34
CA PHE A 45 -6.87 8.21 1.56
C PHE A 45 -7.34 6.76 1.50
N GLN A 46 -8.10 6.37 0.49
CA GLN A 46 -8.28 4.94 0.17
C GLN A 46 -6.96 4.45 -0.46
N HIS A 47 -5.97 4.21 0.40
CA HIS A 47 -4.77 3.51 -0.01
C HIS A 47 -5.20 2.13 -0.49
N ALA A 48 -4.84 1.79 -1.72
CA ALA A 48 -4.95 0.41 -2.17
C ALA A 48 -4.29 -0.47 -1.10
N PRO A 49 -4.92 -1.57 -0.69
CA PRO A 49 -4.33 -2.46 0.31
C PRO A 49 -2.96 -2.91 -0.21
N PHE A 50 -1.95 -2.82 0.64
CA PHE A 50 -0.61 -3.31 0.35
C PHE A 50 -0.65 -4.77 -0.09
N GLN A 51 -0.07 -5.08 -1.24
CA GLN A 51 -0.10 -6.42 -1.83
C GLN A 51 1.30 -6.92 -2.16
N VAL A 52 1.50 -8.23 -1.96
CA VAL A 52 2.68 -8.95 -2.43
C VAL A 52 2.35 -9.58 -3.78
N THR A 53 3.07 -9.16 -4.82
CA THR A 53 2.81 -9.59 -6.21
C THR A 53 3.68 -10.74 -6.64
N GLY A 54 4.81 -11.00 -5.95
CA GLY A 54 5.70 -12.09 -6.30
C GLY A 54 6.71 -12.43 -5.22
N VAL A 55 7.19 -13.68 -5.24
CA VAL A 55 8.25 -14.17 -4.36
C VAL A 55 9.16 -15.09 -5.16
N VAL A 56 10.46 -14.81 -5.18
CA VAL A 56 11.45 -15.65 -5.87
C VAL A 56 12.73 -15.76 -5.04
N ILE A 57 13.43 -16.90 -5.16
CA ILE A 57 14.80 -16.99 -4.67
C ILE A 57 15.70 -16.35 -5.72
N SER A 58 16.40 -15.30 -5.35
CA SER A 58 17.20 -14.49 -6.28
C SER A 58 18.67 -14.92 -6.33
N ALA A 59 19.22 -15.39 -5.22
CA ALA A 59 20.60 -15.81 -5.15
C ALA A 59 20.85 -16.85 -4.03
N THR A 60 21.91 -17.64 -4.20
CA THR A 60 22.47 -18.51 -3.18
C THR A 60 23.97 -18.30 -3.17
N THR A 61 24.53 -17.87 -2.05
CA THR A 61 25.97 -17.58 -1.92
C THR A 61 26.60 -18.53 -0.93
N ALA A 62 27.62 -19.25 -1.37
CA ALA A 62 28.36 -20.15 -0.47
C ALA A 62 29.17 -19.34 0.55
N VAL A 63 29.06 -19.73 1.80
CA VAL A 63 29.84 -19.21 2.93
C VAL A 63 30.54 -20.34 3.64
N PRO A 64 31.55 -20.09 4.48
CA PRO A 64 32.19 -21.14 5.26
C PRO A 64 31.17 -21.93 6.09
N CYS A 65 31.08 -23.25 5.87
CA CYS A 65 30.14 -24.15 6.52
C CYS A 65 28.65 -23.77 6.36
N GLY A 66 28.26 -23.18 5.20
CA GLY A 66 26.86 -22.81 4.98
C GLY A 66 26.60 -22.21 3.61
N VAL A 67 25.39 -21.69 3.47
CA VAL A 67 24.92 -20.96 2.29
C VAL A 67 23.98 -19.83 2.72
N ASP A 68 24.22 -18.64 2.23
CA ASP A 68 23.25 -17.54 2.35
C ASP A 68 22.23 -17.62 1.22
N VAL A 69 20.98 -17.72 1.56
CA VAL A 69 19.87 -17.74 0.59
C VAL A 69 19.21 -16.39 0.58
N THR A 70 19.25 -15.72 -0.57
CA THR A 70 18.60 -14.43 -0.79
C THR A 70 17.30 -14.63 -1.54
N ALA A 71 16.21 -14.10 -1.01
CA ALA A 71 14.93 -14.08 -1.68
C ALA A 71 14.50 -12.64 -1.95
N ARG A 72 13.83 -12.46 -3.07
CA ARG A 72 13.23 -11.19 -3.48
C ARG A 72 11.71 -11.31 -3.41
N ILE A 73 11.11 -10.38 -2.68
CA ILE A 73 9.66 -10.23 -2.56
C ILE A 73 9.29 -8.98 -3.33
N THR A 74 8.39 -9.13 -4.30
CA THR A 74 7.88 -8.01 -5.11
C THR A 74 6.54 -7.57 -4.54
N THR A 75 6.33 -6.26 -4.47
CA THR A 75 5.13 -5.62 -3.93
C THR A 75 4.50 -4.69 -4.96
N ASP A 76 3.35 -4.14 -4.66
CA ASP A 76 2.64 -3.15 -5.49
C ASP A 76 3.14 -1.71 -5.31
N GLY A 77 4.18 -1.50 -4.49
CA GLY A 77 4.74 -0.19 -4.19
C GLY A 77 3.96 0.61 -3.14
N ALA A 78 2.90 0.05 -2.56
CA ALA A 78 2.24 0.65 -1.41
C ALA A 78 3.08 0.43 -0.14
N ALA A 79 2.92 1.32 0.86
CA ALA A 79 3.56 1.14 2.15
C ALA A 79 2.86 0.04 2.96
N GLY A 80 3.63 -0.83 3.60
CA GLY A 80 3.07 -1.92 4.38
C GLY A 80 4.13 -2.75 5.09
N THR A 81 3.74 -3.91 5.59
CA THR A 81 4.65 -4.87 6.22
C THR A 81 4.42 -6.25 5.64
N VAL A 82 5.49 -6.87 5.17
CA VAL A 82 5.49 -8.27 4.72
C VAL A 82 5.86 -9.15 5.90
N TYR A 83 5.07 -10.18 6.15
CA TYR A 83 5.36 -11.23 7.11
C TYR A 83 5.75 -12.48 6.36
N TYR A 84 6.84 -13.13 6.79
CA TYR A 84 7.36 -14.30 6.10
C TYR A 84 7.93 -15.32 7.08
N ARG A 85 8.13 -16.55 6.57
CA ARG A 85 8.75 -17.65 7.31
C ARG A 85 9.66 -18.44 6.39
N TRP A 86 10.85 -18.74 6.87
CA TRP A 86 11.75 -19.70 6.26
C TRP A 86 11.49 -21.10 6.81
N LEU A 87 11.45 -22.06 5.92
CA LEU A 87 11.27 -23.48 6.23
C LEU A 87 12.43 -24.27 5.65
N PHE A 88 12.96 -25.19 6.44
CA PHE A 88 14.10 -26.02 6.11
C PHE A 88 13.69 -27.48 6.10
N LEU A 89 13.97 -28.23 5.03
CA LEU A 89 13.67 -29.65 4.91
C LEU A 89 14.91 -30.41 4.44
N PRO A 90 15.29 -31.45 5.13
CA PRO A 90 14.58 -32.27 6.13
C PRO A 90 14.58 -31.77 7.59
N GLY A 91 14.73 -30.45 7.82
CA GLY A 91 14.32 -29.87 9.09
C GLY A 91 15.33 -29.97 10.24
N LYS A 92 16.60 -29.82 9.95
CA LYS A 92 17.64 -29.71 11.01
C LYS A 92 17.64 -28.33 11.66
N GLN A 93 17.23 -27.28 10.95
CA GLN A 93 17.04 -25.95 11.50
C GLN A 93 15.55 -25.68 11.81
N PRO A 94 15.26 -25.00 12.93
CA PRO A 94 13.88 -24.58 13.21
C PRO A 94 13.41 -23.53 12.20
N PRO A 95 12.09 -23.46 11.91
CA PRO A 95 11.55 -22.43 11.06
C PRO A 95 11.86 -21.04 11.61
N GLN A 96 12.33 -20.12 10.74
CA GLN A 96 12.62 -18.74 11.10
C GLN A 96 11.50 -17.83 10.56
N SER A 97 10.93 -17.00 11.43
CA SER A 97 9.90 -16.05 11.06
C SER A 97 10.44 -14.64 11.13
N GLY A 98 10.06 -13.81 10.15
CA GLY A 98 10.47 -12.43 10.10
C GLY A 98 9.39 -11.52 9.54
N SER A 99 9.63 -10.22 9.64
CA SER A 99 8.82 -9.20 9.01
C SER A 99 9.71 -8.09 8.44
N GLN A 100 9.29 -7.53 7.32
CA GLN A 100 9.99 -6.44 6.67
C GLN A 100 9.01 -5.33 6.33
N SER A 101 9.31 -4.11 6.81
CA SER A 101 8.55 -2.92 6.44
C SER A 101 8.94 -2.44 5.05
N VAL A 102 7.94 -2.08 4.27
CA VAL A 102 8.05 -1.54 2.91
C VAL A 102 7.53 -0.12 2.92
N ILE A 103 8.33 0.81 2.43
CA ILE A 103 7.91 2.21 2.30
C ILE A 103 7.23 2.45 0.96
N ALA A 104 6.40 3.50 0.87
CA ALA A 104 5.75 3.86 -0.38
C ALA A 104 6.77 4.13 -1.51
N GLY A 105 6.53 3.54 -2.67
CA GLY A 105 7.42 3.58 -3.83
C GLY A 105 8.48 2.49 -3.88
N GLN A 106 8.59 1.66 -2.85
CA GLN A 106 9.45 0.49 -2.82
C GLN A 106 8.65 -0.72 -3.32
N ASP A 107 8.98 -1.21 -4.49
CA ASP A 107 8.32 -2.34 -5.15
C ASP A 107 9.03 -3.69 -4.92
N THR A 108 10.20 -3.67 -4.28
CA THR A 108 11.03 -4.85 -4.08
C THR A 108 11.70 -4.83 -2.73
N VAL A 109 11.70 -5.98 -2.05
CA VAL A 109 12.38 -6.22 -0.78
C VAL A 109 13.22 -7.48 -0.89
N GLU A 110 14.45 -7.43 -0.41
CA GLU A 110 15.32 -8.59 -0.30
C GLU A 110 15.44 -9.05 1.14
N VAL A 111 15.29 -10.34 1.36
CA VAL A 111 15.46 -11.00 2.64
C VAL A 111 16.51 -12.10 2.50
N ILE A 112 17.43 -12.13 3.45
CA ILE A 112 18.58 -13.06 3.44
C ILE A 112 18.45 -13.95 4.66
N GLU A 113 18.65 -15.26 4.45
CA GLU A 113 18.67 -16.23 5.52
C GLU A 113 19.93 -17.08 5.42
N PRO A 114 20.77 -17.09 6.46
CA PRO A 114 21.93 -17.98 6.54
C PRO A 114 21.47 -19.41 6.87
N VAL A 115 21.89 -20.36 6.06
CA VAL A 115 21.66 -21.80 6.26
C VAL A 115 22.97 -22.46 6.62
N GLU A 116 23.07 -22.92 7.85
CA GLU A 116 24.31 -23.54 8.38
C GLU A 116 24.33 -25.05 8.13
N ALA A 117 25.49 -25.55 7.76
CA ALA A 117 25.71 -27.00 7.67
C ALA A 117 25.80 -27.61 9.08
N ILE A 118 24.91 -28.54 9.37
CA ILE A 118 24.95 -29.29 10.65
C ILE A 118 25.65 -30.61 10.43
N GLY A 119 26.89 -30.72 10.93
CA GLY A 119 27.75 -31.90 10.84
C GLY A 119 28.79 -31.82 9.71
N HIS A 120 29.61 -32.86 9.60
CA HIS A 120 30.64 -32.94 8.56
C HIS A 120 30.10 -33.62 7.29
N GLY A 121 30.54 -33.13 6.13
CA GLY A 121 30.20 -33.68 4.83
C GLY A 121 29.22 -32.85 4.04
N LYS A 122 28.78 -33.41 2.91
CA LYS A 122 27.81 -32.75 2.02
C LYS A 122 26.39 -33.15 2.37
N THR A 123 25.54 -32.19 2.61
CA THR A 123 24.11 -32.38 2.87
C THR A 123 23.29 -31.53 1.91
N SER A 124 22.21 -32.08 1.38
CA SER A 124 21.25 -31.33 0.57
C SER A 124 20.07 -30.91 1.43
N GLU A 125 19.72 -29.65 1.39
CA GLU A 125 18.60 -29.11 2.14
C GLU A 125 17.70 -28.25 1.22
N ARG A 126 16.40 -28.42 1.35
CA ARG A 126 15.42 -27.58 0.65
C ARG A 126 15.04 -26.42 1.54
N VAL A 127 15.33 -25.22 1.07
CA VAL A 127 14.99 -23.96 1.74
C VAL A 127 13.77 -23.37 1.05
N THR A 128 12.74 -23.02 1.81
CA THR A 128 11.52 -22.46 1.31
C THR A 128 11.21 -21.18 2.06
N LEU A 129 11.06 -20.07 1.32
CA LEU A 129 10.47 -18.86 1.83
C LEU A 129 8.96 -18.92 1.61
N GLN A 130 8.20 -18.73 2.68
CA GLN A 130 6.76 -18.63 2.66
C GLN A 130 6.35 -17.24 3.17
N VAL A 131 5.72 -16.43 2.32
CA VAL A 131 5.05 -15.20 2.74
C VAL A 131 3.73 -15.58 3.37
N THR A 132 3.48 -15.09 4.58
CA THR A 132 2.31 -15.42 5.39
C THR A 132 1.30 -14.27 5.46
N GLY A 133 1.72 -13.05 5.12
CA GLY A 133 0.86 -11.88 5.06
C GLY A 133 1.54 -10.66 4.41
N PRO A 134 0.74 -9.76 3.82
CA PRO A 134 -0.71 -9.78 3.67
C PRO A 134 -1.22 -10.85 2.68
N ASP A 135 -0.50 -11.08 1.58
CA ASP A 135 -0.78 -12.12 0.61
C ASP A 135 0.06 -13.36 0.86
N LYS A 136 -0.34 -14.48 0.30
CA LYS A 136 0.39 -15.74 0.42
C LYS A 136 1.24 -15.96 -0.81
N GLY A 137 2.52 -16.20 -0.59
CA GLY A 137 3.48 -16.54 -1.63
C GLY A 137 4.48 -17.59 -1.15
N ARG A 138 5.08 -18.32 -2.09
CA ARG A 138 6.09 -19.34 -1.77
C ARG A 138 7.14 -19.38 -2.88
N ALA A 139 8.40 -19.46 -2.46
CA ALA A 139 9.52 -19.80 -3.33
C ALA A 139 10.41 -20.80 -2.63
N SER A 140 11.02 -21.75 -3.35
CA SER A 140 11.90 -22.75 -2.78
C SER A 140 13.10 -23.01 -3.67
N THR A 141 14.21 -23.36 -3.04
CA THR A 141 15.43 -23.81 -3.69
C THR A 141 16.03 -24.98 -2.92
N THR A 142 16.89 -25.74 -3.57
CA THR A 142 17.69 -26.78 -2.91
C THR A 142 19.12 -26.31 -2.87
N VAL A 143 19.69 -26.27 -1.70
CA VAL A 143 21.09 -25.91 -1.46
C VAL A 143 21.91 -27.12 -1.04
N ILE A 144 23.19 -27.15 -1.42
CA ILE A 144 24.15 -28.16 -0.98
C ILE A 144 25.03 -27.49 0.06
N LEU A 145 24.93 -27.99 1.27
CA LEU A 145 25.71 -27.52 2.39
C LEU A 145 26.95 -28.42 2.51
N SER A 146 28.09 -27.80 2.68
CA SER A 146 29.36 -28.53 2.90
C SER A 146 30.15 -27.88 4.03
N CYS A 147 30.62 -28.67 4.92
CA CYS A 147 31.53 -28.27 6.00
C CYS A 147 32.75 -29.20 6.12
#